data_40b05ff7b49cbfa471486f48e4f93224
#
_entry.id   40b05ff7b49cbfa471486f48e4f93224
#
_cell.length_a   1.000
_cell.length_b   1.000
_cell.length_c   1.000
_cell.angle_alpha   90.00
_cell.angle_beta   90.00
_cell.angle_gamma   90.00
#
_symmetry.space_group_name_H-M   'P 1'
#
loop_
_entity.id
_entity.type
_entity.pdbx_description
1 polymer ?
#
loop_
_entity_poly.entity_id
_entity_poly.type
_entity_poly.pdbx_seq_one_letter_code
_entity_poly.pdbx_strand_id
1 'polypeptide(L)'
;MNPVLMIFIDGVGIGKKNYQFNPFFKYGFKTFEKIFGEIPSLENQRLSKNGCYLFPVDANLGVEGLPQSGTGQVSIFCGMNAPKFIGKHFGPFPYSTTIPVINDSNILKSFIDANKKAFFANAYPQVFFNYLESGKSRLNVTALSAKLSGMRLNDVND
;
A
#
# COMPACT_ATOMS: atom_id res chain seq x y z
N MET A 1 12.84 -19.72 -8.73
CA MET A 1 11.69 -18.80 -8.57
C MET A 1 12.23 -17.38 -8.65
N ASN A 2 11.65 -16.52 -9.46
CA ASN A 2 12.10 -15.13 -9.58
C ASN A 2 11.63 -14.33 -8.35
N PRO A 3 12.46 -13.44 -7.80
CA PRO A 3 12.07 -12.55 -6.72
C PRO A 3 10.99 -11.56 -7.19
N VAL A 4 10.09 -11.17 -6.28
CA VAL A 4 9.07 -10.14 -6.53
C VAL A 4 9.35 -8.96 -5.62
N LEU A 5 9.42 -7.76 -6.17
CA LEU A 5 9.50 -6.51 -5.44
C LEU A 5 8.13 -5.82 -5.50
N MET A 6 7.51 -5.57 -4.35
CA MET A 6 6.31 -4.75 -4.22
C MET A 6 6.69 -3.39 -3.65
N ILE A 7 6.35 -2.32 -4.39
CA ILE A 7 6.49 -0.93 -3.93
C ILE A 7 5.08 -0.36 -3.81
N PHE A 8 4.71 0.04 -2.59
CA PHE A 8 3.44 0.72 -2.33
C PHE A 8 3.70 2.21 -2.07
N ILE A 9 3.04 3.06 -2.85
CA ILE A 9 3.09 4.51 -2.69
C ILE A 9 1.68 5.00 -2.37
N ASP A 10 1.49 5.47 -1.14
CA ASP A 10 0.21 5.99 -0.68
C ASP A 10 -0.09 7.36 -1.30
N GLY A 11 -1.36 7.65 -1.57
CA GLY A 11 -1.83 8.94 -2.05
C GLY A 11 -1.53 9.25 -3.53
N VAL A 12 -1.04 8.30 -4.32
CA VAL A 12 -0.81 8.47 -5.77
C VAL A 12 -2.01 7.95 -6.55
N GLY A 13 -2.63 8.83 -7.35
CA GLY A 13 -3.78 8.49 -8.18
C GLY A 13 -3.68 9.05 -9.60
N ILE A 14 -4.45 8.48 -10.52
CA ILE A 14 -4.58 8.96 -11.89
C ILE A 14 -5.57 10.13 -11.90
N GLY A 15 -5.14 11.30 -12.36
CA GLY A 15 -5.95 12.51 -12.47
C GLY A 15 -6.14 12.99 -13.91
N LYS A 16 -6.87 14.08 -14.09
CA LYS A 16 -7.02 14.76 -15.38
C LYS A 16 -5.68 15.28 -15.89
N LYS A 17 -5.48 15.27 -17.21
CA LYS A 17 -4.36 15.93 -17.86
C LYS A 17 -4.54 17.47 -17.74
N ASN A 18 -4.00 18.01 -16.68
CA ASN A 18 -4.11 19.44 -16.37
C ASN A 18 -2.79 19.98 -15.81
N TYR A 19 -2.12 20.83 -16.56
CA TYR A 19 -0.81 21.40 -16.23
C TYR A 19 -0.86 22.46 -15.11
N GLN A 20 -2.04 22.96 -14.77
CA GLN A 20 -2.20 23.94 -13.70
C GLN A 20 -2.42 23.27 -12.32
N PHE A 21 -3.24 22.24 -12.26
CA PHE A 21 -3.72 21.65 -11.02
C PHE A 21 -3.20 20.25 -10.73
N ASN A 22 -2.80 19.47 -11.76
CA ASN A 22 -2.24 18.15 -11.54
C ASN A 22 -0.71 18.23 -11.43
N PRO A 23 -0.14 17.96 -10.24
CA PRO A 23 1.30 18.10 -10.02
C PRO A 23 2.14 17.21 -10.94
N PHE A 24 1.65 16.04 -11.34
CA PHE A 24 2.39 15.16 -12.25
C PHE A 24 2.53 15.75 -13.64
N PHE A 25 1.54 16.49 -14.13
CA PHE A 25 1.64 17.20 -15.39
C PHE A 25 2.38 18.53 -15.26
N LYS A 26 2.22 19.21 -14.12
CA LYS A 26 2.87 20.51 -13.87
C LYS A 26 4.39 20.38 -13.72
N TYR A 27 4.85 19.36 -13.02
CA TYR A 27 6.27 19.19 -12.67
C TYR A 27 6.92 17.98 -13.38
N GLY A 28 6.14 17.22 -14.12
CA GLY A 28 6.56 15.96 -14.74
C GLY A 28 6.55 14.79 -13.75
N PHE A 29 6.44 13.57 -14.28
CA PHE A 29 6.62 12.35 -13.54
C PHE A 29 7.60 11.44 -14.29
N LYS A 30 8.87 11.74 -14.16
CA LYS A 30 9.98 11.16 -14.94
C LYS A 30 9.95 9.64 -15.02
N THR A 31 9.51 8.95 -13.96
CA THR A 31 9.42 7.49 -13.96
C THR A 31 8.43 6.98 -15.01
N PHE A 32 7.21 7.53 -15.06
CA PHE A 32 6.22 7.14 -16.05
C PHE A 32 6.63 7.55 -17.46
N GLU A 33 7.14 8.76 -17.63
CA GLU A 33 7.64 9.26 -18.92
C GLU A 33 8.76 8.37 -19.47
N LYS A 34 9.70 7.93 -18.61
CA LYS A 34 10.79 7.03 -18.98
C LYS A 34 10.28 5.64 -19.36
N ILE A 35 9.35 5.08 -18.60
CA ILE A 35 8.85 3.71 -18.81
C ILE A 35 7.88 3.67 -19.98
N PHE A 36 6.88 4.54 -20.00
CA PHE A 36 5.75 4.49 -20.94
C PHE A 36 5.83 5.51 -22.08
N GLY A 37 6.65 6.56 -21.92
CA GLY A 37 6.72 7.69 -22.84
C GLY A 37 5.69 8.78 -22.55
N GLU A 38 4.83 8.58 -21.56
CA GLU A 38 3.78 9.51 -21.16
C GLU A 38 3.39 9.34 -19.68
N ILE A 39 2.67 10.32 -19.14
CA ILE A 39 2.09 10.29 -17.80
C ILE A 39 0.64 9.80 -17.92
N PRO A 40 0.20 8.80 -17.09
CA PRO A 40 -1.18 8.35 -17.13
C PRO A 40 -2.15 9.45 -16.72
N SER A 41 -3.30 9.49 -17.40
CA SER A 41 -4.38 10.45 -17.13
C SER A 41 -5.74 9.75 -17.16
N LEU A 42 -6.80 10.45 -16.74
CA LEU A 42 -8.16 9.92 -16.86
C LEU A 42 -8.57 9.66 -18.33
N GLU A 43 -7.96 10.37 -19.27
CA GLU A 43 -8.17 10.21 -20.71
C GLU A 43 -7.38 8.99 -21.27
N ASN A 44 -6.25 8.63 -20.61
CA ASN A 44 -5.42 7.47 -20.96
C ASN A 44 -4.94 6.75 -19.70
N GLN A 45 -5.79 5.88 -19.16
CA GLN A 45 -5.61 5.22 -17.87
C GLN A 45 -4.83 3.91 -17.95
N ARG A 46 -4.65 3.35 -19.14
CA ARG A 46 -3.99 2.06 -19.34
C ARG A 46 -2.81 2.23 -20.27
N LEU A 47 -1.64 1.93 -19.78
CA LEU A 47 -0.41 2.04 -20.54
C LEU A 47 0.29 0.68 -20.59
N SER A 48 0.92 0.38 -21.73
CA SER A 48 1.78 -0.78 -21.86
C SER A 48 2.95 -0.48 -22.78
N LYS A 49 4.17 -0.87 -22.39
CA LYS A 49 5.37 -0.70 -23.20
C LYS A 49 6.47 -1.64 -22.69
N ASN A 50 7.10 -2.36 -23.61
CA ASN A 50 8.25 -3.20 -23.31
C ASN A 50 8.06 -4.16 -22.10
N GLY A 51 6.89 -4.79 -21.99
CA GLY A 51 6.58 -5.69 -20.87
C GLY A 51 6.21 -5.01 -19.55
N CYS A 52 6.16 -3.67 -19.53
CA CYS A 52 5.63 -2.89 -18.42
C CYS A 52 4.14 -2.58 -18.65
N TYR A 53 3.35 -2.67 -17.61
CA TYR A 53 1.90 -2.46 -17.66
C TYR A 53 1.46 -1.53 -16.54
N LEU A 54 0.50 -0.65 -16.86
CA LEU A 54 -0.19 0.19 -15.88
C LEU A 54 -1.69 0.01 -16.07
N PHE A 55 -2.38 -0.29 -14.96
CA PHE A 55 -3.82 -0.44 -14.92
C PHE A 55 -4.43 0.46 -13.84
N PRO A 56 -5.56 1.13 -14.11
CA PRO A 56 -6.28 1.86 -13.08
C PRO A 56 -6.95 0.88 -12.11
N VAL A 57 -7.00 1.26 -10.85
CA VAL A 57 -7.71 0.54 -9.79
C VAL A 57 -8.72 1.48 -9.16
N ASP A 58 -9.96 1.01 -8.95
CA ASP A 58 -10.95 1.75 -8.18
C ASP A 58 -10.61 1.68 -6.68
N ALA A 59 -10.04 2.77 -6.15
CA ALA A 59 -9.68 2.86 -4.75
C ALA A 59 -10.90 2.94 -3.80
N ASN A 60 -12.09 3.27 -4.32
CA ASN A 60 -13.33 3.28 -3.54
C ASN A 60 -13.86 1.87 -3.27
N LEU A 61 -13.45 0.89 -4.09
CA LEU A 61 -13.87 -0.51 -3.96
C LEU A 61 -15.40 -0.67 -3.89
N GLY A 62 -16.14 0.21 -4.59
CA GLY A 62 -17.61 0.24 -4.62
C GLY A 62 -18.25 0.75 -3.31
N VAL A 63 -17.53 1.43 -2.45
CA VAL A 63 -18.04 2.04 -1.20
C VAL A 63 -17.95 3.54 -1.30
N GLU A 64 -19.02 4.25 -0.93
CA GLU A 64 -19.07 5.70 -0.96
C GLU A 64 -18.09 6.33 0.03
N GLY A 65 -17.50 7.47 -0.35
CA GLY A 65 -16.58 8.25 0.48
C GLY A 65 -15.18 8.32 -0.09
N LEU A 66 -14.28 8.98 0.65
CA LEU A 66 -12.88 9.09 0.26
C LEU A 66 -12.10 7.86 0.74
N PRO A 67 -11.33 7.20 -0.15
CA PRO A 67 -10.45 6.10 0.24
C PRO A 67 -9.52 6.51 1.38
N GLN A 68 -9.33 5.60 2.32
CA GLN A 68 -8.48 5.80 3.49
C GLN A 68 -7.43 4.70 3.60
N SER A 69 -6.22 5.07 4.06
CA SER A 69 -5.05 4.17 4.13
C SER A 69 -5.33 2.90 4.96
N GLY A 70 -6.07 3.01 6.06
CA GLY A 70 -6.36 1.86 6.91
C GLY A 70 -7.10 0.75 6.15
N THR A 71 -8.23 1.08 5.52
CA THR A 71 -9.02 0.09 4.74
C THR A 71 -8.36 -0.26 3.41
N GLY A 72 -7.77 0.72 2.71
CA GLY A 72 -7.10 0.49 1.43
C GLY A 72 -5.92 -0.47 1.56
N GLN A 73 -5.06 -0.26 2.55
CA GLN A 73 -3.92 -1.14 2.78
C GLN A 73 -4.35 -2.54 3.23
N VAL A 74 -5.39 -2.66 4.08
CA VAL A 74 -5.96 -3.98 4.41
C VAL A 74 -6.44 -4.69 3.15
N SER A 75 -7.12 -3.97 2.24
CA SER A 75 -7.58 -4.58 0.99
C SER A 75 -6.42 -5.11 0.14
N ILE A 76 -5.32 -4.35 0.05
CA ILE A 76 -4.12 -4.74 -0.71
C ILE A 76 -3.39 -5.91 -0.03
N PHE A 77 -3.18 -5.85 1.28
CA PHE A 77 -2.38 -6.84 2.00
C PHE A 77 -3.12 -8.15 2.27
N CYS A 78 -4.46 -8.12 2.40
CA CYS A 78 -5.26 -9.29 2.75
C CYS A 78 -6.14 -9.79 1.60
N GLY A 79 -6.14 -9.12 0.43
CA GLY A 79 -6.92 -9.55 -0.73
C GLY A 79 -8.44 -9.48 -0.52
N MET A 80 -8.93 -8.59 0.33
CA MET A 80 -10.35 -8.44 0.66
C MET A 80 -10.88 -7.04 0.39
N ASN A 81 -12.16 -6.86 0.21
CA ASN A 81 -12.78 -5.53 0.17
C ASN A 81 -13.02 -5.02 1.60
N ALA A 82 -12.00 -4.45 2.24
CA ALA A 82 -12.09 -4.01 3.63
C ALA A 82 -13.10 -2.87 3.87
N PRO A 83 -13.22 -1.83 3.02
CA PRO A 83 -14.24 -0.82 3.23
C PRO A 83 -15.67 -1.39 3.14
N LYS A 84 -15.93 -2.36 2.25
CA LYS A 84 -17.22 -3.05 2.20
C LYS A 84 -17.47 -3.91 3.45
N PHE A 85 -16.43 -4.58 3.95
CA PHE A 85 -16.51 -5.40 5.15
C PHE A 85 -16.88 -4.61 6.41
N ILE A 86 -16.37 -3.38 6.55
CA ILE A 86 -16.68 -2.53 7.71
C ILE A 86 -17.78 -1.48 7.43
N GLY A 87 -18.27 -1.39 6.18
CA GLY A 87 -19.32 -0.47 5.78
C GLY A 87 -18.87 0.98 5.52
N LYS A 88 -17.56 1.27 5.51
CA LYS A 88 -17.01 2.61 5.29
C LYS A 88 -15.51 2.59 5.00
N HIS A 89 -14.99 3.70 4.46
CA HIS A 89 -13.56 3.97 4.48
C HIS A 89 -13.08 4.36 5.88
N PHE A 90 -11.90 3.89 6.28
CA PHE A 90 -11.34 4.15 7.61
C PHE A 90 -9.81 4.20 7.57
N GLY A 91 -9.21 5.16 8.28
CA GLY A 91 -7.76 5.33 8.39
C GLY A 91 -7.38 6.34 9.48
N PRO A 92 -6.09 6.57 9.69
CA PRO A 92 -4.93 5.98 8.98
C PRO A 92 -4.56 4.55 9.45
N PHE A 93 -5.11 4.07 10.55
CA PHE A 93 -4.82 2.76 11.14
C PHE A 93 -5.85 1.71 10.72
N PRO A 94 -5.55 0.40 10.89
CA PRO A 94 -6.54 -0.64 10.66
C PRO A 94 -7.73 -0.49 11.60
N TYR A 95 -8.93 -0.76 11.12
CA TYR A 95 -10.12 -0.84 11.96
C TYR A 95 -10.06 -2.12 12.80
N SER A 96 -10.55 -2.07 14.05
CA SER A 96 -10.38 -3.17 15.01
C SER A 96 -10.86 -4.52 14.48
N THR A 97 -11.98 -4.56 13.76
CA THR A 97 -12.51 -5.81 13.18
C THR A 97 -11.67 -6.37 12.02
N THR A 98 -10.76 -5.58 11.45
CA THR A 98 -9.85 -6.05 10.39
C THR A 98 -8.54 -6.64 10.95
N ILE A 99 -8.24 -6.43 12.23
CA ILE A 99 -6.99 -6.94 12.85
C ILE A 99 -6.90 -8.47 12.81
N PRO A 100 -7.95 -9.24 13.13
CA PRO A 100 -7.92 -10.70 12.97
C PRO A 100 -7.65 -11.12 11.52
N VAL A 101 -8.25 -10.44 10.54
CA VAL A 101 -8.01 -10.74 9.13
C VAL A 101 -6.55 -10.50 8.75
N ILE A 102 -5.95 -9.39 9.21
CA ILE A 102 -4.52 -9.12 9.00
C ILE A 102 -3.65 -10.22 9.61
N ASN A 103 -4.01 -10.69 10.80
CA ASN A 103 -3.29 -11.76 11.48
C ASN A 103 -3.33 -13.08 10.70
N ASP A 104 -4.47 -13.40 10.12
CA ASP A 104 -4.72 -14.72 9.55
C ASP A 104 -4.31 -14.84 8.07
N SER A 105 -4.43 -13.74 7.30
CA SER A 105 -4.35 -13.84 5.84
C SER A 105 -3.62 -12.70 5.13
N ASN A 106 -2.69 -11.99 5.80
CA ASN A 106 -1.90 -11.00 5.08
C ASN A 106 -0.86 -11.65 4.15
N ILE A 107 -0.50 -10.95 3.07
CA ILE A 107 0.39 -11.45 2.01
C ILE A 107 1.78 -11.89 2.55
N LEU A 108 2.36 -11.18 3.53
CA LEU A 108 3.65 -11.55 4.09
C LEU A 108 3.59 -12.89 4.80
N LYS A 109 2.54 -13.09 5.60
CA LYS A 109 2.27 -14.37 6.28
C LYS A 109 2.06 -15.49 5.27
N SER A 110 1.31 -15.26 4.21
CA SER A 110 1.07 -16.25 3.15
C SER A 110 2.36 -16.76 2.50
N PHE A 111 3.35 -15.87 2.30
CA PHE A 111 4.67 -16.28 1.82
C PHE A 111 5.43 -17.12 2.84
N ILE A 112 5.41 -16.72 4.11
CA ILE A 112 6.11 -17.43 5.18
C ILE A 112 5.50 -18.82 5.40
N ASP A 113 4.16 -18.91 5.47
CA ASP A 113 3.45 -20.17 5.64
C ASP A 113 3.68 -21.14 4.46
N ALA A 114 3.93 -20.59 3.26
CA ALA A 114 4.34 -21.36 2.09
C ALA A 114 5.84 -21.70 2.05
N ASN A 115 6.58 -21.54 3.15
CA ASN A 115 8.04 -21.73 3.25
C ASN A 115 8.82 -20.88 2.21
N LYS A 116 8.34 -19.67 1.91
CA LYS A 116 9.03 -18.70 1.06
C LYS A 116 9.65 -17.61 1.92
N LYS A 117 10.73 -17.01 1.40
CA LYS A 117 11.36 -15.86 2.04
C LYS A 117 10.54 -14.60 1.73
N ALA A 118 10.22 -13.83 2.75
CA ALA A 118 9.65 -12.49 2.64
C ALA A 118 10.57 -11.49 3.38
N PHE A 119 10.66 -10.27 2.89
CA PHE A 119 11.43 -9.20 3.50
C PHE A 119 10.60 -7.92 3.49
N PHE A 120 10.48 -7.28 4.63
CA PHE A 120 9.78 -6.00 4.80
C PHE A 120 10.82 -4.90 4.94
N ALA A 121 11.02 -4.14 3.86
CA ALA A 121 12.11 -3.18 3.73
C ALA A 121 11.89 -1.84 4.45
N ASN A 122 10.67 -1.56 4.94
CA ASN A 122 10.44 -0.30 5.65
C ASN A 122 11.26 -0.23 6.94
N ALA A 123 11.91 0.91 7.14
CA ALA A 123 12.67 1.20 8.36
C ALA A 123 11.99 2.33 9.15
N TYR A 124 12.14 2.30 10.47
CA TYR A 124 11.49 3.20 11.39
C TYR A 124 12.53 3.90 12.28
N PRO A 125 12.29 5.17 12.66
CA PRO A 125 13.19 5.88 13.58
C PRO A 125 13.04 5.40 15.02
N GLN A 126 14.04 5.63 15.86
CA GLN A 126 14.05 5.22 17.26
C GLN A 126 12.78 5.64 18.04
N VAL A 127 12.21 6.79 17.75
CA VAL A 127 10.98 7.26 18.40
C VAL A 127 9.80 6.30 18.19
N PHE A 128 9.77 5.57 17.09
CA PHE A 128 8.77 4.55 16.83
C PHE A 128 8.95 3.32 17.76
N PHE A 129 10.17 2.88 17.96
CA PHE A 129 10.47 1.77 18.87
C PHE A 129 10.21 2.15 20.33
N ASN A 130 10.60 3.34 20.76
CA ASN A 130 10.27 3.87 22.08
C ASN A 130 8.75 3.92 22.32
N TYR A 131 7.97 4.25 21.28
CA TYR A 131 6.51 4.20 21.36
C TYR A 131 6.00 2.77 21.59
N LEU A 132 6.56 1.76 20.93
CA LEU A 132 6.19 0.36 21.15
C LEU A 132 6.62 -0.14 22.54
N GLU A 133 7.81 0.22 23.00
CA GLU A 133 8.35 -0.14 24.32
C GLU A 133 7.54 0.49 25.47
N SER A 134 6.89 1.63 25.24
CA SER A 134 5.97 2.24 26.21
C SER A 134 4.64 1.49 26.40
N GLY A 135 4.49 0.29 25.82
CA GLY A 135 3.28 -0.54 25.88
C GLY A 135 2.18 -0.15 24.88
N LYS A 136 2.45 0.84 24.03
CA LYS A 136 1.52 1.24 22.97
C LYS A 136 1.67 0.31 21.77
N SER A 137 0.56 -0.06 21.12
CA SER A 137 0.56 -1.08 20.05
C SER A 137 -0.13 -0.62 18.76
N ARG A 138 -0.46 0.67 18.64
CA ARG A 138 -1.18 1.17 17.47
C ARG A 138 -0.22 1.32 16.29
N LEU A 139 -0.27 0.38 15.36
CA LEU A 139 0.55 0.33 14.15
C LEU A 139 -0.29 0.59 12.90
N ASN A 140 0.32 1.13 11.86
CA ASN A 140 -0.28 1.13 10.54
C ASN A 140 -0.37 -0.32 10.00
N VAL A 141 -1.14 -0.52 8.92
CA VAL A 141 -1.41 -1.86 8.38
C VAL A 141 -0.14 -2.59 7.97
N THR A 142 0.81 -1.89 7.33
CA THR A 142 2.04 -2.52 6.82
C THR A 142 2.95 -3.01 7.94
N ALA A 143 3.20 -2.17 8.96
CA ALA A 143 3.99 -2.56 10.14
C ALA A 143 3.29 -3.66 10.96
N LEU A 144 1.95 -3.57 11.09
CA LEU A 144 1.18 -4.59 11.78
C LEU A 144 1.24 -5.94 11.05
N SER A 145 1.09 -5.92 9.73
CA SER A 145 1.21 -7.13 8.90
C SER A 145 2.57 -7.80 9.06
N ALA A 146 3.66 -7.03 9.01
CA ALA A 146 5.01 -7.55 9.20
C ALA A 146 5.17 -8.14 10.61
N LYS A 147 4.77 -7.42 11.65
CA LYS A 147 4.85 -7.87 13.04
C LYS A 147 4.05 -9.14 13.30
N LEU A 148 2.80 -9.21 12.81
CA LEU A 148 1.94 -10.40 12.97
C LEU A 148 2.42 -11.59 12.15
N SER A 149 3.22 -11.36 11.11
CA SER A 149 3.91 -12.41 10.35
C SER A 149 5.25 -12.87 10.98
N GLY A 150 5.57 -12.40 12.20
CA GLY A 150 6.82 -12.74 12.87
C GLY A 150 8.06 -12.06 12.29
N MET A 151 7.90 -11.03 11.48
CA MET A 151 9.01 -10.30 10.88
C MET A 151 9.52 -9.21 11.81
N ARG A 152 10.83 -9.02 11.82
CA ARG A 152 11.46 -7.86 12.47
C ARG A 152 11.08 -6.58 11.71
N LEU A 153 10.82 -5.51 12.47
CA LEU A 153 10.74 -4.16 11.93
C LEU A 153 12.14 -3.54 11.97
N ASN A 154 12.58 -2.99 10.84
CA ASN A 154 13.94 -2.46 10.73
C ASN A 154 14.04 -1.07 11.38
N ASP A 155 15.18 -0.80 12.01
CA ASP A 155 15.60 0.54 12.40
C ASP A 155 16.23 1.25 11.21
N VAL A 156 16.19 2.60 11.19
CA VAL A 156 16.82 3.40 10.11
C VAL A 156 18.35 3.30 10.11
N ASN A 157 18.94 2.70 11.12
CA ASN A 157 20.37 2.46 11.25
C ASN A 157 20.77 1.00 10.89
N ASP A 158 19.81 0.14 10.50
CA ASP A 158 20.07 -1.27 10.11
C ASP A 158 20.74 -1.43 8.73
#